data_153d5c7a3da5f452751f753428774fc7
#
_entry.id   153d5c7a3da5f452751f753428774fc7
#
_cell.length_a   1.000
_cell.length_b   1.000
_cell.length_c   1.000
_cell.angle_alpha   90.00
_cell.angle_beta   90.00
_cell.angle_gamma   90.00
#
_symmetry.space_group_name_H-M   'P 1'
#
loop_
_entity.id
_entity.type
_entity.pdbx_description
1 polymer ?
#
loop_
_entity_poly.entity_id
_entity_poly.type
_entity_poly.pdbx_seq_one_letter_code
_entity_poly.pdbx_strand_id
1 'polypeptide(L)'
;TPKPSSAASDVYKRQGLIRKLSAGVYNYLPLGLKVIRKVENIIREEMNRAGAIELLMPMVQPAELWQETGRWEKMGPELLRIKDRHDRDFLIQPTSEEVITDLARNEIKSYKQLPVNFYQIQTKFRDERRPRFGIMRGREFSMKDAYSFDRDAEGLKKSYQVMFDAYNNIFKRMGLHFRAVTADNGAIGGSGSQEFHVIAETGEDAIVYCPNSDYAANLEAAESLALIAVRDAPTVAMAKVPTPDKTHCADVAKFLNVPLEKTVKSLLFAVDQAEGSAKLFMLLVRGDHELNEVKASKVPGMAEARFATEAEILAACNAPAGYLGPVGIRSDVTVVADRTVANMSDFICGANETGYHLTGVNWVRDLPEPLVLDIRNAVVGDPSPDGKGVVDICRGIEVGHVFQLGTRYSEAMGCTYLDQQGKAQPMVMGLSLI
;
A
#
# COMPACT_ATOMS: atom_id res chain seq x y z
N THR A 1 9.67 -9.27 -29.15
CA THR A 1 8.24 -9.43 -28.83
C THR A 1 7.79 -8.25 -28.00
N PRO A 2 6.66 -7.55 -28.37
CA PRO A 2 6.13 -6.47 -27.52
C PRO A 2 5.80 -7.02 -26.14
N LYS A 3 6.08 -6.24 -25.08
CA LYS A 3 5.69 -6.62 -23.72
C LYS A 3 4.17 -6.84 -23.66
N PRO A 4 3.64 -7.84 -22.92
CA PRO A 4 2.20 -8.17 -22.89
C PRO A 4 1.26 -6.99 -22.66
N SER A 5 1.67 -6.01 -21.85
CA SER A 5 0.93 -4.79 -21.56
C SER A 5 0.77 -3.84 -22.74
N SER A 6 1.74 -3.81 -23.70
CA SER A 6 1.60 -3.03 -24.93
C SER A 6 0.61 -3.68 -25.90
N ALA A 7 0.50 -5.01 -25.89
CA ALA A 7 -0.40 -5.75 -26.74
C ALA A 7 -1.89 -5.48 -26.39
N ALA A 8 -2.25 -5.44 -25.11
CA ALA A 8 -3.62 -5.11 -24.68
C ALA A 8 -4.02 -3.68 -25.12
N SER A 9 -3.15 -2.69 -24.88
CA SER A 9 -3.36 -1.30 -25.33
C SER A 9 -3.52 -1.19 -26.85
N ASP A 10 -2.78 -1.98 -27.63
CA ASP A 10 -2.85 -1.98 -29.09
C ASP A 10 -4.12 -2.67 -29.61
N VAL A 11 -4.66 -3.65 -28.90
CA VAL A 11 -5.95 -4.28 -29.22
C VAL A 11 -7.08 -3.24 -29.11
N TYR A 12 -7.17 -2.47 -28.03
CA TYR A 12 -8.21 -1.43 -27.87
C TYR A 12 -8.12 -0.34 -28.95
N LYS A 13 -6.91 0.03 -29.37
CA LYS A 13 -6.70 0.99 -30.47
C LYS A 13 -7.18 0.43 -31.81
N ARG A 14 -6.87 -0.84 -32.11
CA ARG A 14 -7.29 -1.53 -33.36
C ARG A 14 -8.80 -1.73 -33.42
N GLN A 15 -9.44 -1.99 -32.27
CA GLN A 15 -10.90 -2.17 -32.19
C GLN A 15 -11.71 -0.87 -32.32
N GLY A 16 -11.07 0.30 -32.40
CA GLY A 16 -11.77 1.58 -32.53
C GLY A 16 -12.47 2.03 -31.26
N LEU A 17 -12.04 1.58 -30.08
CA LEU A 17 -12.61 1.97 -28.78
C LEU A 17 -12.05 3.30 -28.28
N ILE A 18 -10.74 3.50 -28.41
CA ILE A 18 -10.01 4.66 -27.90
C ILE A 18 -8.97 5.19 -28.89
N ARG A 19 -8.60 6.46 -28.72
CA ARG A 19 -7.42 7.06 -29.38
C ARG A 19 -6.62 7.85 -28.37
N LYS A 20 -5.32 7.61 -28.32
CA LYS A 20 -4.39 8.37 -27.48
C LYS A 20 -4.32 9.82 -27.98
N LEU A 21 -4.53 10.77 -27.08
CA LEU A 21 -4.29 12.19 -27.31
C LEU A 21 -2.89 12.58 -26.84
N SER A 22 -2.56 12.27 -25.59
CA SER A 22 -1.25 12.44 -25.01
C SER A 22 -0.91 11.28 -24.07
N ALA A 23 0.22 11.33 -23.37
CA ALA A 23 0.60 10.31 -22.41
C ALA A 23 -0.45 10.24 -21.28
N GLY A 24 -1.13 9.09 -21.15
CA GLY A 24 -2.16 8.86 -20.13
C GLY A 24 -3.50 9.58 -20.38
N VAL A 25 -3.71 10.22 -21.55
CA VAL A 25 -4.96 10.92 -21.90
C VAL A 25 -5.50 10.35 -23.21
N TYR A 26 -6.77 9.96 -23.21
CA TYR A 26 -7.39 9.24 -24.32
C TYR A 26 -8.75 9.81 -24.72
N ASN A 27 -9.02 9.84 -26.04
CA ASN A 27 -10.36 10.02 -26.56
C ASN A 27 -11.09 8.69 -26.57
N TYR A 28 -12.31 8.66 -26.05
CA TYR A 28 -13.22 7.53 -26.19
C TYR A 28 -14.05 7.70 -27.47
N LEU A 29 -13.93 6.77 -28.40
CA LEU A 29 -14.67 6.75 -29.64
C LEU A 29 -16.09 6.22 -29.38
N PRO A 30 -17.04 6.33 -30.35
CA PRO A 30 -18.44 5.98 -30.12
C PRO A 30 -18.67 4.59 -29.52
N LEU A 31 -17.89 3.60 -29.93
CA LEU A 31 -18.00 2.24 -29.37
C LEU A 31 -17.45 2.17 -27.94
N GLY A 32 -16.30 2.81 -27.66
CA GLY A 32 -15.73 2.91 -26.33
C GLY A 32 -16.67 3.64 -25.36
N LEU A 33 -17.27 4.75 -25.81
CA LEU A 33 -18.24 5.48 -25.00
C LEU A 33 -19.49 4.65 -24.67
N LYS A 34 -19.98 3.82 -25.60
CA LYS A 34 -21.08 2.88 -25.33
C LYS A 34 -20.72 1.87 -24.24
N VAL A 35 -19.48 1.36 -24.24
CA VAL A 35 -18.99 0.43 -23.20
C VAL A 35 -18.97 1.14 -21.83
N ILE A 36 -18.36 2.34 -21.75
CA ILE A 36 -18.30 3.11 -20.52
C ILE A 36 -19.69 3.38 -19.95
N ARG A 37 -20.62 3.89 -20.76
CA ARG A 37 -22.00 4.16 -20.34
C ARG A 37 -22.73 2.91 -19.84
N LYS A 38 -22.46 1.75 -20.44
CA LYS A 38 -23.02 0.47 -19.98
C LYS A 38 -22.45 0.08 -18.60
N VAL A 39 -21.15 0.27 -18.37
CA VAL A 39 -20.50 0.05 -17.08
C VAL A 39 -21.06 1.02 -16.04
N GLU A 40 -21.12 2.31 -16.35
CA GLU A 40 -21.70 3.33 -15.47
C GLU A 40 -23.15 3.01 -15.07
N ASN A 41 -23.97 2.50 -15.99
CA ASN A 41 -25.35 2.12 -15.69
C ASN A 41 -25.42 0.94 -14.72
N ILE A 42 -24.58 -0.08 -14.87
CA ILE A 42 -24.50 -1.19 -13.92
C ILE A 42 -24.13 -0.66 -12.54
N ILE A 43 -23.14 0.24 -12.46
CA ILE A 43 -22.70 0.86 -11.21
C ILE A 43 -23.86 1.65 -10.58
N ARG A 44 -24.54 2.54 -11.32
CA ARG A 44 -25.69 3.33 -10.81
C ARG A 44 -26.80 2.46 -10.26
N GLU A 45 -27.15 1.40 -10.97
CA GLU A 45 -28.21 0.50 -10.53
C GLU A 45 -27.88 -0.17 -9.20
N GLU A 46 -26.65 -0.64 -9.01
CA GLU A 46 -26.24 -1.28 -7.74
C GLU A 46 -26.04 -0.25 -6.62
N MET A 47 -25.48 0.93 -6.90
CA MET A 47 -25.37 2.02 -5.93
C MET A 47 -26.74 2.50 -5.44
N ASN A 48 -27.71 2.69 -6.36
CA ASN A 48 -29.08 3.07 -6.01
C ASN A 48 -29.78 1.96 -5.21
N ARG A 49 -29.57 0.67 -5.57
CA ARG A 49 -30.09 -0.48 -4.83
C ARG A 49 -29.52 -0.56 -3.41
N ALA A 50 -28.26 -0.16 -3.24
CA ALA A 50 -27.60 -0.03 -1.95
C ALA A 50 -28.06 1.20 -1.14
N GLY A 51 -28.95 2.03 -1.67
CA GLY A 51 -29.48 3.22 -1.00
C GLY A 51 -28.56 4.45 -1.05
N ALA A 52 -27.53 4.44 -1.89
CA ALA A 52 -26.66 5.59 -2.07
C ALA A 52 -27.33 6.66 -2.97
N ILE A 53 -27.01 7.93 -2.74
CA ILE A 53 -27.60 9.10 -3.40
C ILE A 53 -26.61 9.68 -4.38
N GLU A 54 -26.97 9.73 -5.67
CA GLU A 54 -26.12 10.34 -6.71
C GLU A 54 -26.09 11.86 -6.59
N LEU A 55 -24.91 12.44 -6.68
CA LEU A 55 -24.68 13.90 -6.76
C LEU A 55 -23.56 14.17 -7.77
N LEU A 56 -23.24 15.42 -8.01
CA LEU A 56 -22.11 15.82 -8.86
C LEU A 56 -21.37 16.98 -8.21
N MET A 57 -20.10 16.76 -7.89
CA MET A 57 -19.21 17.76 -7.30
C MET A 57 -18.32 18.43 -8.35
N PRO A 58 -17.82 19.66 -8.11
CA PRO A 58 -16.92 20.33 -9.04
C PRO A 58 -15.63 19.56 -9.29
N MET A 59 -15.17 19.58 -10.56
CA MET A 59 -13.87 19.01 -10.94
C MET A 59 -12.69 19.89 -10.46
N VAL A 60 -12.89 21.20 -10.47
CA VAL A 60 -11.93 22.18 -9.98
C VAL A 60 -12.25 22.48 -8.53
N GLN A 61 -11.29 22.30 -7.65
CA GLN A 61 -11.45 22.41 -6.20
C GLN A 61 -10.55 23.51 -5.63
N PRO A 62 -10.99 24.29 -4.62
CA PRO A 62 -10.16 25.27 -3.95
C PRO A 62 -9.10 24.60 -3.07
N ALA A 63 -7.91 25.19 -3.03
CA ALA A 63 -6.77 24.66 -2.27
C ALA A 63 -7.03 24.65 -0.75
N GLU A 64 -7.84 25.57 -0.25
CA GLU A 64 -8.12 25.75 1.17
C GLU A 64 -8.66 24.49 1.82
N LEU A 65 -9.56 23.74 1.16
CA LEU A 65 -10.09 22.48 1.67
C LEU A 65 -9.01 21.41 1.84
N TRP A 66 -8.06 21.37 0.91
CA TRP A 66 -6.93 20.42 0.94
C TRP A 66 -5.88 20.82 1.96
N GLN A 67 -5.76 22.12 2.25
CA GLN A 67 -4.91 22.65 3.33
C GLN A 67 -5.50 22.30 4.71
N GLU A 68 -6.82 22.35 4.89
CA GLU A 68 -7.49 21.93 6.14
C GLU A 68 -7.12 20.50 6.54
N THR A 69 -7.03 19.58 5.57
CA THR A 69 -6.68 18.16 5.81
C THR A 69 -5.16 17.91 5.81
N GLY A 70 -4.35 18.91 5.44
CA GLY A 70 -2.90 18.78 5.25
C GLY A 70 -2.52 17.93 4.03
N ARG A 71 -3.48 17.59 3.16
CA ARG A 71 -3.21 16.78 1.95
C ARG A 71 -2.66 17.62 0.79
N TRP A 72 -2.81 18.93 0.84
CA TRP A 72 -2.19 19.82 -0.15
C TRP A 72 -0.69 19.55 -0.33
N GLU A 73 0.05 19.34 0.75
CA GLU A 73 1.48 19.02 0.71
C GLU A 73 1.73 17.51 0.53
N LYS A 74 0.97 16.67 1.25
CA LYS A 74 1.20 15.20 1.30
C LYS A 74 0.97 14.49 -0.02
N MET A 75 0.06 14.97 -0.89
CA MET A 75 -0.21 14.36 -2.19
C MET A 75 0.93 14.53 -3.19
N GLY A 76 1.90 15.38 -2.87
CA GLY A 76 3.09 15.55 -3.70
C GLY A 76 2.79 16.03 -5.13
N PRO A 77 3.63 15.62 -6.09
CA PRO A 77 3.54 16.09 -7.49
C PRO A 77 2.40 15.47 -8.30
N GLU A 78 1.73 14.44 -7.81
CA GLU A 78 0.55 13.84 -8.48
C GLU A 78 -0.67 14.75 -8.44
N LEU A 79 -0.70 15.70 -7.50
CA LEU A 79 -1.74 16.70 -7.40
C LEU A 79 -1.51 17.80 -8.43
N LEU A 80 -2.38 17.87 -9.47
CA LEU A 80 -2.29 18.95 -10.47
C LEU A 80 -2.84 20.26 -9.89
N ARG A 81 -1.92 21.12 -9.46
CA ARG A 81 -2.20 22.46 -8.93
C ARG A 81 -2.32 23.45 -10.06
N ILE A 82 -3.27 24.36 -9.96
CA ILE A 82 -3.52 25.42 -10.93
C ILE A 82 -3.78 26.74 -10.20
N LYS A 83 -3.63 27.84 -10.92
CA LYS A 83 -4.05 29.16 -10.43
C LYS A 83 -5.14 29.74 -11.30
N ASP A 84 -6.08 30.44 -10.68
CA ASP A 84 -7.04 31.23 -11.43
C ASP A 84 -6.44 32.57 -11.86
N ARG A 85 -7.22 33.38 -12.61
CA ARG A 85 -6.78 34.71 -13.07
C ARG A 85 -6.52 35.73 -11.96
N HIS A 86 -6.85 35.41 -10.72
CA HIS A 86 -6.62 36.23 -9.51
C HIS A 86 -5.53 35.67 -8.63
N ASP A 87 -4.68 34.75 -9.14
CA ASP A 87 -3.61 34.07 -8.43
C ASP A 87 -4.04 33.21 -7.25
N ARG A 88 -5.34 32.82 -7.16
CA ARG A 88 -5.82 31.91 -6.13
C ARG A 88 -5.46 30.46 -6.52
N ASP A 89 -5.04 29.70 -5.53
CA ASP A 89 -4.67 28.30 -5.72
C ASP A 89 -5.91 27.40 -5.80
N PHE A 90 -5.94 26.56 -6.81
CA PHE A 90 -6.92 25.51 -7.07
C PHE A 90 -6.20 24.22 -7.48
N LEU A 91 -6.96 23.17 -7.61
CA LEU A 91 -6.48 21.89 -8.16
C LEU A 91 -7.54 21.25 -9.06
N ILE A 92 -7.09 20.34 -9.90
CA ILE A 92 -7.97 19.39 -10.60
C ILE A 92 -8.09 18.15 -9.73
N GLN A 93 -9.31 17.73 -9.41
CA GLN A 93 -9.59 16.66 -8.44
C GLN A 93 -8.91 15.32 -8.79
N PRO A 94 -8.06 14.78 -7.91
CA PRO A 94 -7.65 13.37 -7.97
C PRO A 94 -8.64 12.45 -7.25
N THR A 95 -9.41 13.03 -6.33
CA THR A 95 -10.42 12.43 -5.45
C THR A 95 -11.22 13.56 -4.77
N SER A 96 -12.25 13.30 -3.97
CA SER A 96 -13.16 14.35 -3.50
C SER A 96 -13.53 14.27 -2.02
N GLU A 97 -12.68 13.67 -1.15
CA GLU A 97 -12.94 13.54 0.28
C GLU A 97 -13.18 14.91 0.93
N GLU A 98 -12.37 15.89 0.58
CA GLU A 98 -12.47 17.24 1.14
C GLU A 98 -13.76 17.94 0.74
N VAL A 99 -14.14 17.87 -0.54
CA VAL A 99 -15.35 18.54 -1.05
C VAL A 99 -16.61 17.91 -0.50
N ILE A 100 -16.68 16.59 -0.42
CA ILE A 100 -17.86 15.91 0.14
C ILE A 100 -17.96 16.14 1.67
N THR A 101 -16.82 16.24 2.36
CA THR A 101 -16.81 16.57 3.79
C THR A 101 -17.28 18.01 4.04
N ASP A 102 -16.88 18.96 3.18
CA ASP A 102 -17.37 20.33 3.22
C ASP A 102 -18.89 20.39 2.96
N LEU A 103 -19.40 19.68 1.97
CA LEU A 103 -20.83 19.56 1.73
C LEU A 103 -21.54 18.98 2.96
N ALA A 104 -21.05 17.87 3.51
CA ALA A 104 -21.67 17.20 4.66
C ALA A 104 -21.67 18.09 5.91
N ARG A 105 -20.57 18.80 6.22
CA ARG A 105 -20.51 19.70 7.38
C ARG A 105 -21.49 20.87 7.29
N ASN A 106 -21.91 21.25 6.08
CA ASN A 106 -22.89 22.30 5.87
C ASN A 106 -24.34 21.80 5.86
N GLU A 107 -24.62 20.60 5.38
CA GLU A 107 -25.97 20.07 5.16
C GLU A 107 -26.44 19.11 6.26
N ILE A 108 -25.54 18.36 6.91
CA ILE A 108 -25.90 17.36 7.93
C ILE A 108 -25.66 17.95 9.31
N LYS A 109 -26.76 18.18 10.06
CA LYS A 109 -26.71 18.81 11.39
C LYS A 109 -27.21 17.91 12.52
N SER A 110 -27.92 16.83 12.21
CA SER A 110 -28.58 15.99 13.20
C SER A 110 -28.34 14.52 12.95
N TYR A 111 -28.23 13.73 14.03
CA TYR A 111 -28.16 12.28 13.98
C TYR A 111 -29.31 11.62 13.20
N LYS A 112 -30.45 12.32 13.04
CA LYS A 112 -31.60 11.82 12.26
C LYS A 112 -31.33 11.73 10.76
N GLN A 113 -30.36 12.48 10.25
CA GLN A 113 -29.96 12.49 8.85
C GLN A 113 -28.94 11.38 8.53
N LEU A 114 -28.42 10.68 9.55
CA LEU A 114 -27.40 9.64 9.44
C LEU A 114 -28.01 8.23 9.68
N PRO A 115 -27.54 7.18 8.99
CA PRO A 115 -26.45 7.22 8.01
C PRO A 115 -26.90 7.75 6.65
N VAL A 116 -25.95 8.27 5.86
CA VAL A 116 -26.16 8.65 4.47
C VAL A 116 -24.92 8.27 3.64
N ASN A 117 -25.12 7.91 2.37
CA ASN A 117 -24.06 7.61 1.44
C ASN A 117 -24.28 8.41 0.15
N PHE A 118 -23.32 9.25 -0.22
CA PHE A 118 -23.34 10.03 -1.44
C PHE A 118 -22.33 9.46 -2.43
N TYR A 119 -22.68 9.44 -3.73
CA TYR A 119 -21.74 9.03 -4.76
C TYR A 119 -21.82 9.90 -6.00
N GLN A 120 -20.74 9.90 -6.76
CA GLN A 120 -20.70 10.49 -8.10
C GLN A 120 -19.97 9.57 -9.06
N ILE A 121 -20.20 9.79 -10.37
CA ILE A 121 -19.36 9.26 -11.45
C ILE A 121 -18.80 10.49 -12.15
N GLN A 122 -17.49 10.73 -11.98
CA GLN A 122 -16.86 11.97 -12.42
C GLN A 122 -15.44 11.72 -12.89
N THR A 123 -14.97 12.56 -13.82
CA THR A 123 -13.59 12.58 -14.28
C THR A 123 -12.65 12.98 -13.15
N LYS A 124 -11.55 12.24 -13.02
CA LYS A 124 -10.43 12.52 -12.12
C LYS A 124 -9.16 12.77 -12.92
N PHE A 125 -8.24 13.50 -12.33
CA PHE A 125 -6.93 13.71 -12.91
C PHE A 125 -5.85 13.47 -11.86
N ARG A 126 -4.88 12.61 -12.20
CA ARG A 126 -3.66 12.40 -11.41
C ARG A 126 -2.46 12.61 -12.32
N ASP A 127 -1.54 13.48 -11.94
CA ASP A 127 -0.34 13.78 -12.73
C ASP A 127 0.68 12.64 -12.64
N GLU A 128 0.25 11.44 -13.05
CA GLU A 128 1.03 10.22 -13.05
C GLU A 128 2.34 10.41 -13.84
N ARG A 129 3.45 10.19 -13.17
CA ARG A 129 4.79 10.37 -13.76
C ARG A 129 5.05 9.41 -14.93
N ARG A 130 4.52 8.18 -14.86
CA ARG A 130 4.78 7.13 -15.85
C ARG A 130 3.47 6.42 -16.25
N PRO A 131 2.56 7.09 -16.97
CA PRO A 131 1.34 6.47 -17.44
C PRO A 131 1.68 5.30 -18.37
N ARG A 132 1.03 4.16 -18.14
CA ARG A 132 1.31 2.89 -18.83
C ARG A 132 0.04 2.04 -18.91
N PHE A 133 0.10 0.91 -19.64
CA PHE A 133 -1.01 -0.02 -19.80
C PHE A 133 -2.32 0.59 -20.39
N GLY A 134 -2.19 1.60 -21.24
CA GLY A 134 -3.32 2.27 -21.87
C GLY A 134 -4.17 3.03 -20.87
N ILE A 135 -5.46 2.72 -20.81
CA ILE A 135 -6.42 3.38 -19.90
C ILE A 135 -6.35 2.86 -18.46
N MET A 136 -5.68 1.72 -18.20
CA MET A 136 -5.62 1.14 -16.85
C MET A 136 -4.81 2.01 -15.89
N ARG A 137 -3.78 2.73 -16.38
CA ARG A 137 -3.00 3.68 -15.61
C ARG A 137 -2.82 4.98 -16.40
N GLY A 138 -3.95 5.65 -16.62
CA GLY A 138 -4.02 6.96 -17.27
C GLY A 138 -3.82 8.09 -16.29
N ARG A 139 -3.73 9.32 -16.82
CA ARG A 139 -3.72 10.58 -16.05
C ARG A 139 -5.13 11.14 -15.85
N GLU A 140 -5.97 11.01 -16.88
CA GLU A 140 -7.38 11.39 -16.85
C GLU A 140 -8.24 10.13 -17.02
N PHE A 141 -9.18 9.91 -16.11
CA PHE A 141 -10.04 8.74 -16.08
C PHE A 141 -11.37 9.03 -15.37
N SER A 142 -12.40 8.23 -15.66
CA SER A 142 -13.65 8.28 -14.93
C SER A 142 -13.57 7.40 -13.69
N MET A 143 -14.07 7.90 -12.56
CA MET A 143 -14.15 7.18 -11.31
C MET A 143 -15.57 7.31 -10.74
N LYS A 144 -16.13 6.21 -10.23
CA LYS A 144 -17.20 6.28 -9.25
C LYS A 144 -16.56 6.36 -7.88
N ASP A 145 -16.80 7.45 -7.20
CA ASP A 145 -16.40 7.64 -5.80
C ASP A 145 -17.66 7.83 -4.95
N ALA A 146 -17.72 7.11 -3.82
CA ALA A 146 -18.83 7.18 -2.88
C ALA A 146 -18.32 7.33 -1.45
N TYR A 147 -19.07 8.09 -0.66
CA TYR A 147 -18.69 8.54 0.68
C TYR A 147 -19.85 8.30 1.63
N SER A 148 -19.65 7.43 2.63
CA SER A 148 -20.62 7.26 3.70
C SER A 148 -20.32 8.19 4.87
N PHE A 149 -21.39 8.63 5.53
CA PHE A 149 -21.35 9.36 6.78
C PHE A 149 -22.21 8.61 7.80
N ASP A 150 -21.58 8.21 8.89
CA ASP A 150 -22.16 7.36 9.92
C ASP A 150 -22.04 8.02 11.29
N ARG A 151 -22.85 7.56 12.27
CA ARG A 151 -22.84 8.10 13.64
C ARG A 151 -21.64 7.61 14.44
N ASP A 152 -21.23 6.37 14.17
CA ASP A 152 -20.22 5.66 14.96
C ASP A 152 -19.54 4.58 14.13
N ALA A 153 -18.56 3.90 14.72
CA ALA A 153 -17.80 2.84 14.08
C ALA A 153 -18.67 1.62 13.69
N GLU A 154 -19.75 1.34 14.42
CA GLU A 154 -20.66 0.23 14.07
C GLU A 154 -21.52 0.59 12.86
N GLY A 155 -21.94 1.87 12.74
CA GLY A 155 -22.55 2.39 11.53
C GLY A 155 -21.63 2.26 10.32
N LEU A 156 -20.37 2.70 10.47
CA LEU A 156 -19.36 2.58 9.42
C LEU A 156 -19.18 1.13 8.95
N LYS A 157 -19.10 0.16 9.87
CA LYS A 157 -19.00 -1.27 9.50
C LYS A 157 -20.17 -1.73 8.64
N LYS A 158 -21.38 -1.29 8.96
CA LYS A 158 -22.60 -1.61 8.19
C LYS A 158 -22.54 -0.97 6.80
N SER A 159 -22.22 0.33 6.73
CA SER A 159 -22.07 1.04 5.46
C SER A 159 -20.97 0.43 4.60
N TYR A 160 -19.86 0.02 5.21
CA TYR A 160 -18.76 -0.70 4.55
C TYR A 160 -19.24 -2.02 3.95
N GLN A 161 -19.97 -2.84 4.72
CA GLN A 161 -20.48 -4.12 4.23
C GLN A 161 -21.48 -3.94 3.08
N VAL A 162 -22.36 -2.94 3.15
CA VAL A 162 -23.29 -2.61 2.06
C VAL A 162 -22.52 -2.26 0.77
N MET A 163 -21.44 -1.49 0.87
CA MET A 163 -20.62 -1.17 -0.30
C MET A 163 -19.83 -2.38 -0.81
N PHE A 164 -19.29 -3.19 0.07
CA PHE A 164 -18.62 -4.44 -0.28
C PHE A 164 -19.55 -5.39 -1.06
N ASP A 165 -20.80 -5.54 -0.61
CA ASP A 165 -21.79 -6.38 -1.27
C ASP A 165 -22.21 -5.79 -2.63
N ALA A 166 -22.40 -4.47 -2.71
CA ALA A 166 -22.70 -3.77 -3.95
C ALA A 166 -21.59 -3.98 -5.00
N TYR A 167 -20.31 -3.92 -4.59
CA TYR A 167 -19.16 -4.15 -5.47
C TYR A 167 -19.10 -5.60 -5.97
N ASN A 168 -19.35 -6.56 -5.10
CA ASN A 168 -19.47 -7.95 -5.53
C ASN A 168 -20.55 -8.12 -6.61
N ASN A 169 -21.70 -7.45 -6.48
CA ASN A 169 -22.76 -7.50 -7.46
C ASN A 169 -22.36 -6.78 -8.79
N ILE A 170 -21.73 -5.61 -8.68
CA ILE A 170 -21.24 -4.85 -9.85
C ILE A 170 -20.30 -5.72 -10.69
N PHE A 171 -19.27 -6.28 -10.08
CA PHE A 171 -18.25 -7.05 -10.80
C PHE A 171 -18.78 -8.40 -11.31
N LYS A 172 -19.68 -9.06 -10.58
CA LYS A 172 -20.40 -10.25 -11.07
C LYS A 172 -21.25 -9.93 -12.30
N ARG A 173 -22.00 -8.82 -12.28
CA ARG A 173 -22.82 -8.36 -13.42
C ARG A 173 -21.98 -7.98 -14.64
N MET A 174 -20.74 -7.54 -14.42
CA MET A 174 -19.76 -7.29 -15.49
C MET A 174 -19.15 -8.59 -16.05
N GLY A 175 -19.39 -9.75 -15.42
CA GLY A 175 -18.82 -11.03 -15.81
C GLY A 175 -17.34 -11.16 -15.51
N LEU A 176 -16.83 -10.41 -14.52
CA LEU A 176 -15.41 -10.43 -14.14
C LEU A 176 -15.10 -11.59 -13.21
N HIS A 177 -13.94 -12.22 -13.42
CA HIS A 177 -13.35 -13.14 -12.46
C HIS A 177 -12.46 -12.35 -11.52
N PHE A 178 -12.92 -12.11 -10.31
CA PHE A 178 -12.29 -11.20 -9.35
C PHE A 178 -12.19 -11.78 -7.95
N ARG A 179 -11.35 -11.18 -7.13
CA ARG A 179 -11.20 -11.47 -5.70
C ARG A 179 -11.10 -10.17 -4.92
N ALA A 180 -11.76 -10.11 -3.77
CA ALA A 180 -11.53 -9.06 -2.78
C ALA A 180 -10.32 -9.43 -1.94
N VAL A 181 -9.41 -8.48 -1.71
CA VAL A 181 -8.15 -8.69 -0.99
C VAL A 181 -7.96 -7.61 0.07
N THR A 182 -7.36 -7.97 1.19
CA THR A 182 -6.95 -6.98 2.20
C THR A 182 -5.82 -6.11 1.64
N ALA A 183 -5.95 -4.80 1.84
CA ALA A 183 -5.03 -3.82 1.28
C ALA A 183 -4.50 -2.83 2.33
N ASP A 184 -3.44 -2.12 1.97
CA ASP A 184 -2.97 -0.96 2.72
C ASP A 184 -3.75 0.29 2.35
N ASN A 185 -3.98 1.18 3.30
CA ASN A 185 -4.79 2.39 3.07
C ASN A 185 -4.03 3.54 2.38
N GLY A 186 -2.72 3.46 2.27
CA GLY A 186 -1.89 4.46 1.61
C GLY A 186 -2.11 5.89 2.09
N ALA A 187 -1.99 6.86 1.18
CA ALA A 187 -2.18 8.28 1.45
C ALA A 187 -3.63 8.67 1.82
N ILE A 188 -4.63 7.85 1.45
CA ILE A 188 -6.03 8.05 1.82
C ILE A 188 -6.20 7.88 3.33
N GLY A 189 -5.53 6.88 3.92
CA GLY A 189 -5.56 6.57 5.35
C GLY A 189 -6.83 5.87 5.80
N GLY A 190 -7.04 5.78 7.11
CA GLY A 190 -8.14 5.04 7.71
C GLY A 190 -7.66 3.81 8.47
N SER A 191 -8.59 2.96 8.93
CA SER A 191 -8.29 1.80 9.79
C SER A 191 -8.28 0.45 9.06
N GLY A 192 -8.72 0.39 7.81
CA GLY A 192 -8.74 -0.84 7.01
C GLY A 192 -9.35 -0.62 5.64
N SER A 193 -8.96 -1.45 4.68
CA SER A 193 -9.51 -1.43 3.33
C SER A 193 -9.46 -2.79 2.65
N GLN A 194 -10.27 -2.95 1.62
CA GLN A 194 -10.24 -4.08 0.72
C GLN A 194 -10.29 -3.61 -0.73
N GLU A 195 -9.37 -4.12 -1.52
CA GLU A 195 -9.33 -3.96 -2.97
C GLU A 195 -10.05 -5.10 -3.66
N PHE A 196 -10.65 -4.81 -4.81
CA PHE A 196 -11.19 -5.82 -5.71
C PHE A 196 -10.27 -5.92 -6.92
N HIS A 197 -9.70 -7.10 -7.13
CA HIS A 197 -8.78 -7.37 -8.23
C HIS A 197 -9.38 -8.37 -9.21
N VAL A 198 -9.38 -8.01 -10.49
CA VAL A 198 -9.58 -8.98 -11.57
C VAL A 198 -8.32 -9.82 -11.70
N ILE A 199 -8.45 -11.14 -11.61
CA ILE A 199 -7.32 -12.06 -11.75
C ILE A 199 -6.91 -12.11 -13.23
N ALA A 200 -5.70 -11.66 -13.52
CA ALA A 200 -5.15 -11.58 -14.87
C ALA A 200 -3.62 -11.62 -14.84
N GLU A 201 -3.01 -12.45 -15.67
CA GLU A 201 -1.54 -12.58 -15.79
C GLU A 201 -0.85 -11.24 -16.15
N THR A 202 -1.57 -10.35 -16.83
CA THR A 202 -1.09 -9.02 -17.22
C THR A 202 -1.25 -7.97 -16.12
N GLY A 203 -1.80 -8.34 -14.94
CA GLY A 203 -1.99 -7.45 -13.81
C GLY A 203 -0.67 -6.90 -13.26
N GLU A 204 -0.73 -5.67 -12.72
CA GLU A 204 0.44 -5.03 -12.10
C GLU A 204 0.65 -5.51 -10.68
N ASP A 205 -0.43 -5.78 -9.95
CA ASP A 205 -0.38 -6.07 -8.53
C ASP A 205 -0.15 -7.57 -8.26
N ALA A 206 0.61 -7.84 -7.22
CA ALA A 206 0.82 -9.19 -6.73
C ALA A 206 -0.18 -9.46 -5.59
N ILE A 207 -0.99 -10.50 -5.75
CA ILE A 207 -2.00 -10.92 -4.78
C ILE A 207 -1.55 -12.21 -4.14
N VAL A 208 -1.37 -12.18 -2.83
CA VAL A 208 -1.10 -13.35 -1.99
C VAL A 208 -2.44 -13.96 -1.59
N TYR A 209 -2.64 -15.24 -1.84
CA TYR A 209 -3.89 -15.93 -1.50
C TYR A 209 -3.66 -17.36 -1.04
N CYS A 210 -4.57 -17.91 -0.25
CA CYS A 210 -4.56 -19.32 0.10
C CYS A 210 -5.53 -20.08 -0.83
N PRO A 211 -5.08 -21.11 -1.58
CA PRO A 211 -5.97 -21.89 -2.45
C PRO A 211 -7.08 -22.62 -1.69
N ASN A 212 -6.88 -22.91 -0.40
CA ASN A 212 -7.78 -23.70 0.43
C ASN A 212 -8.72 -22.85 1.29
N SER A 213 -8.71 -21.52 1.14
CA SER A 213 -9.54 -20.60 1.94
C SER A 213 -9.84 -19.29 1.19
N ASP A 214 -10.61 -18.41 1.86
CA ASP A 214 -10.91 -17.08 1.35
C ASP A 214 -9.80 -16.04 1.66
N TYR A 215 -8.69 -16.46 2.32
CA TYR A 215 -7.60 -15.54 2.60
C TYR A 215 -7.00 -14.99 1.31
N ALA A 216 -6.99 -13.67 1.20
CA ALA A 216 -6.29 -12.96 0.14
C ALA A 216 -5.90 -11.56 0.61
N ALA A 217 -4.71 -11.11 0.22
CA ALA A 217 -4.18 -9.80 0.53
C ALA A 217 -3.29 -9.29 -0.62
N ASN A 218 -3.22 -7.97 -0.80
CA ASN A 218 -2.17 -7.36 -1.61
C ASN A 218 -0.81 -7.69 -0.98
N LEU A 219 0.23 -7.90 -1.80
CA LEU A 219 1.57 -8.25 -1.32
C LEU A 219 2.09 -7.28 -0.25
N GLU A 220 1.75 -5.99 -0.38
CA GLU A 220 2.15 -4.95 0.58
C GLU A 220 1.53 -5.14 1.97
N ALA A 221 0.32 -5.71 2.03
CA ALA A 221 -0.44 -5.93 3.26
C ALA A 221 -0.40 -7.39 3.76
N ALA A 222 0.03 -8.33 2.92
CA ALA A 222 0.01 -9.76 3.24
C ALA A 222 0.89 -10.09 4.43
N GLU A 223 0.33 -10.67 5.48
CA GLU A 223 1.09 -11.11 6.65
C GLU A 223 1.99 -12.29 6.31
N SER A 224 3.25 -12.21 6.74
CA SER A 224 4.24 -13.26 6.60
C SER A 224 4.51 -13.91 7.96
N LEU A 225 4.22 -15.19 8.08
CA LEU A 225 4.52 -15.97 9.27
C LEU A 225 5.97 -16.45 9.27
N ALA A 226 6.50 -16.81 10.44
CA ALA A 226 7.82 -17.43 10.55
C ALA A 226 7.83 -18.80 9.86
N LEU A 227 8.79 -19.02 8.96
CA LEU A 227 9.00 -20.32 8.33
C LEU A 227 9.68 -21.33 9.26
N ILE A 228 10.35 -20.82 10.29
CA ILE A 228 11.02 -21.60 11.33
C ILE A 228 10.26 -21.32 12.64
N ALA A 229 9.58 -22.33 13.17
CA ALA A 229 8.76 -22.17 14.37
C ALA A 229 9.59 -22.09 15.67
N VAL A 230 10.69 -22.85 15.74
CA VAL A 230 11.56 -22.91 16.91
C VAL A 230 13.00 -22.79 16.44
N ARG A 231 13.78 -21.95 17.13
CA ARG A 231 15.21 -21.79 16.87
C ARG A 231 15.97 -23.02 17.29
N ASP A 232 16.75 -23.59 16.39
CA ASP A 232 17.67 -24.70 16.69
C ASP A 232 18.82 -24.23 17.58
N ALA A 233 19.41 -25.15 18.35
CA ALA A 233 20.62 -24.88 19.10
C ALA A 233 21.80 -24.59 18.16
N PRO A 234 22.75 -23.70 18.53
CA PRO A 234 23.98 -23.46 17.79
C PRO A 234 24.78 -24.75 17.60
N THR A 235 25.20 -25.04 16.38
CA THR A 235 25.98 -26.24 16.06
C THR A 235 27.44 -25.94 15.70
N VAL A 236 27.73 -24.72 15.26
CA VAL A 236 29.07 -24.28 14.87
C VAL A 236 29.47 -22.98 15.56
N ALA A 237 30.79 -22.78 15.77
CA ALA A 237 31.29 -21.53 16.26
C ALA A 237 31.18 -20.41 15.21
N MET A 238 31.00 -19.18 15.66
CA MET A 238 31.07 -18.02 14.78
C MET A 238 32.49 -17.87 14.22
N ALA A 239 32.61 -17.66 12.92
CA ALA A 239 33.91 -17.46 12.28
C ALA A 239 33.80 -16.35 11.20
N LYS A 240 34.87 -15.53 11.12
CA LYS A 240 35.03 -14.52 10.06
C LYS A 240 35.72 -15.18 8.85
N VAL A 241 35.10 -15.11 7.68
CA VAL A 241 35.60 -15.75 6.45
C VAL A 241 35.79 -14.72 5.34
N PRO A 242 36.86 -14.81 4.52
CA PRO A 242 37.07 -13.90 3.41
C PRO A 242 36.09 -14.20 2.27
N THR A 243 35.45 -13.16 1.76
CA THR A 243 34.48 -13.17 0.68
C THR A 243 34.71 -11.97 -0.25
N PRO A 244 35.89 -11.89 -0.90
CA PRO A 244 36.27 -10.73 -1.69
C PRO A 244 35.26 -10.49 -2.82
N ASP A 245 34.84 -9.23 -2.97
CA ASP A 245 33.90 -8.77 -4.03
C ASP A 245 32.53 -9.46 -4.00
N LYS A 246 32.12 -10.04 -2.87
CA LYS A 246 30.79 -10.63 -2.67
C LYS A 246 29.94 -9.75 -1.80
N THR A 247 28.98 -9.02 -2.41
CA THR A 247 28.12 -8.05 -1.74
C THR A 247 26.65 -8.49 -1.69
N HIS A 248 26.25 -9.45 -2.54
CA HIS A 248 24.89 -9.98 -2.57
C HIS A 248 24.82 -11.35 -1.89
N CYS A 249 23.76 -11.61 -1.14
CA CYS A 249 23.55 -12.88 -0.43
C CYS A 249 23.67 -14.10 -1.35
N ALA A 250 23.17 -14.03 -2.58
CA ALA A 250 23.28 -15.12 -3.55
C ALA A 250 24.74 -15.41 -3.94
N ASP A 251 25.59 -14.39 -4.11
CA ASP A 251 27.00 -14.56 -4.43
C ASP A 251 27.79 -15.08 -3.22
N VAL A 252 27.47 -14.62 -2.02
CA VAL A 252 28.05 -15.12 -0.76
C VAL A 252 27.68 -16.58 -0.57
N ALA A 253 26.41 -16.95 -0.71
CA ALA A 253 25.94 -18.33 -0.58
C ALA A 253 26.64 -19.27 -1.59
N LYS A 254 26.72 -18.86 -2.83
CA LYS A 254 27.42 -19.61 -3.88
C LYS A 254 28.92 -19.77 -3.61
N PHE A 255 29.58 -18.69 -3.17
CA PHE A 255 31.02 -18.70 -2.87
C PHE A 255 31.35 -19.60 -1.67
N LEU A 256 30.52 -19.57 -0.62
CA LEU A 256 30.69 -20.40 0.56
C LEU A 256 30.10 -21.81 0.42
N ASN A 257 29.47 -22.12 -0.71
CA ASN A 257 28.77 -23.37 -0.99
C ASN A 257 27.75 -23.76 0.07
N VAL A 258 26.86 -22.80 0.41
CA VAL A 258 25.77 -22.94 1.40
C VAL A 258 24.42 -22.56 0.76
N PRO A 259 23.30 -23.05 1.29
CA PRO A 259 21.97 -22.58 0.88
C PRO A 259 21.80 -21.07 1.09
N LEU A 260 21.09 -20.40 0.18
CA LEU A 260 20.81 -18.97 0.25
C LEU A 260 20.02 -18.60 1.51
N GLU A 261 19.15 -19.50 1.97
CA GLU A 261 18.33 -19.41 3.17
C GLU A 261 19.14 -19.34 4.47
N LYS A 262 20.44 -19.67 4.42
CA LYS A 262 21.35 -19.51 5.57
C LYS A 262 21.95 -18.10 5.68
N THR A 263 21.77 -17.27 4.66
CA THR A 263 22.28 -15.90 4.65
C THR A 263 21.23 -14.90 5.18
N VAL A 264 21.69 -13.80 5.74
CA VAL A 264 20.87 -12.69 6.24
C VAL A 264 21.29 -11.40 5.55
N LYS A 265 20.33 -10.74 4.94
CA LYS A 265 20.45 -9.42 4.32
C LYS A 265 20.25 -8.35 5.39
N SER A 266 21.22 -7.45 5.56
CA SER A 266 21.18 -6.34 6.52
C SER A 266 21.00 -5.02 5.77
N LEU A 267 19.93 -4.29 6.07
CA LEU A 267 19.57 -3.03 5.45
C LEU A 267 19.53 -1.94 6.51
N LEU A 268 20.27 -0.83 6.31
CA LEU A 268 20.33 0.26 7.27
C LEU A 268 19.43 1.43 6.84
N PHE A 269 18.57 1.85 7.75
CA PHE A 269 17.64 2.97 7.59
C PHE A 269 17.95 4.07 8.60
N ALA A 270 17.62 5.31 8.24
CA ALA A 270 17.79 6.49 9.06
C ALA A 270 16.46 7.25 9.16
N VAL A 271 16.17 7.75 10.36
CA VAL A 271 15.07 8.68 10.64
C VAL A 271 15.67 9.97 11.16
N ASP A 272 15.51 11.03 10.39
CA ASP A 272 16.07 12.34 10.71
C ASP A 272 15.44 12.91 11.98
N GLN A 273 16.27 13.46 12.88
CA GLN A 273 15.88 14.07 14.15
C GLN A 273 16.06 15.59 14.08
N ALA A 274 15.31 16.32 14.91
CA ALA A 274 15.29 17.78 14.92
C ALA A 274 16.68 18.46 15.15
N GLU A 275 17.64 17.74 15.72
CA GLU A 275 18.98 18.25 16.06
C GLU A 275 20.06 17.93 15.00
N GLY A 276 19.65 17.50 13.78
CA GLY A 276 20.57 17.16 12.71
C GLY A 276 21.28 15.81 12.87
N SER A 277 20.93 15.02 13.88
CA SER A 277 21.30 13.60 14.02
C SER A 277 20.23 12.70 13.40
N ALA A 278 20.57 11.45 13.09
CA ALA A 278 19.62 10.47 12.63
C ALA A 278 19.57 9.27 13.57
N LYS A 279 18.36 8.80 13.90
CA LYS A 279 18.16 7.52 14.57
C LYS A 279 18.27 6.41 13.55
N LEU A 280 19.10 5.40 13.84
CA LEU A 280 19.40 4.32 12.90
C LEU A 280 18.69 3.02 13.26
N PHE A 281 18.23 2.32 12.22
CA PHE A 281 17.58 1.02 12.30
C PHE A 281 18.25 0.06 11.31
N MET A 282 18.61 -1.12 11.78
CA MET A 282 19.07 -2.21 10.92
C MET A 282 17.98 -3.24 10.78
N LEU A 283 17.42 -3.37 9.57
CA LEU A 283 16.40 -4.35 9.24
C LEU A 283 17.05 -5.61 8.67
N LEU A 284 16.68 -6.77 9.22
CA LEU A 284 17.25 -8.06 8.85
C LEU A 284 16.17 -8.93 8.19
N VAL A 285 16.41 -9.35 6.94
CA VAL A 285 15.58 -10.33 6.24
C VAL A 285 16.46 -11.48 5.74
N ARG A 286 15.87 -12.68 5.61
CA ARG A 286 16.59 -13.84 5.09
C ARG A 286 17.06 -13.57 3.65
N GLY A 287 18.20 -14.11 3.23
CA GLY A 287 18.85 -13.73 1.98
C GLY A 287 18.04 -13.96 0.71
N ASP A 288 17.11 -14.91 0.72
CA ASP A 288 16.17 -15.22 -0.35
C ASP A 288 14.86 -14.40 -0.27
N HIS A 289 14.67 -13.60 0.78
CA HIS A 289 13.49 -12.76 0.98
C HIS A 289 13.74 -11.30 0.61
N GLU A 290 12.67 -10.57 0.29
CA GLU A 290 12.71 -9.14 0.04
C GLU A 290 12.03 -8.37 1.18
N LEU A 291 12.61 -7.22 1.53
CA LEU A 291 12.00 -6.30 2.48
C LEU A 291 10.70 -5.75 1.90
N ASN A 292 9.68 -5.63 2.77
CA ASN A 292 8.44 -4.93 2.46
C ASN A 292 8.52 -3.51 3.02
N GLU A 293 8.66 -2.51 2.15
CA GLU A 293 8.83 -1.11 2.58
C GLU A 293 7.60 -0.56 3.32
N VAL A 294 6.39 -1.00 2.96
CA VAL A 294 5.16 -0.60 3.65
C VAL A 294 5.12 -1.15 5.07
N LYS A 295 5.53 -2.41 5.28
CA LYS A 295 5.65 -2.97 6.63
C LYS A 295 6.80 -2.34 7.42
N ALA A 296 7.92 -2.06 6.76
CA ALA A 296 9.07 -1.39 7.37
C ALA A 296 8.71 0.01 7.89
N SER A 297 7.91 0.78 7.15
CA SER A 297 7.44 2.10 7.61
C SER A 297 6.53 2.04 8.84
N LYS A 298 5.90 0.89 9.12
CA LYS A 298 5.05 0.64 10.30
C LYS A 298 5.85 0.19 11.54
N VAL A 299 7.14 -0.04 11.41
CA VAL A 299 8.01 -0.31 12.56
C VAL A 299 8.01 0.93 13.47
N PRO A 300 7.84 0.77 14.79
CA PRO A 300 7.79 1.91 15.71
C PRO A 300 8.98 2.86 15.56
N GLY A 301 8.70 4.09 15.20
CA GLY A 301 9.72 5.13 14.99
C GLY A 301 10.30 5.20 13.57
N MET A 302 9.77 4.45 12.58
CA MET A 302 10.26 4.41 11.20
C MET A 302 9.28 5.00 10.17
N ALA A 303 8.22 5.69 10.57
CA ALA A 303 7.20 6.21 9.64
C ALA A 303 7.76 7.09 8.50
N GLU A 304 8.84 7.83 8.74
CA GLU A 304 9.51 8.70 7.77
C GLU A 304 10.96 8.25 7.52
N ALA A 305 11.22 6.95 7.63
CA ALA A 305 12.55 6.40 7.42
C ALA A 305 12.97 6.47 5.95
N ARG A 306 14.22 6.81 5.73
CA ARG A 306 14.92 6.71 4.44
C ARG A 306 16.07 5.71 4.54
N PHE A 307 16.56 5.23 3.42
CA PHE A 307 17.84 4.51 3.42
C PHE A 307 18.93 5.39 4.03
N ALA A 308 19.79 4.79 4.85
CA ALA A 308 20.94 5.48 5.41
C ALA A 308 21.94 5.86 4.29
N THR A 309 22.55 7.02 4.42
CA THR A 309 23.64 7.48 3.54
C THR A 309 24.90 6.65 3.73
N GLU A 310 25.82 6.68 2.78
CA GLU A 310 27.11 5.98 2.89
C GLU A 310 27.91 6.41 4.14
N ALA A 311 27.85 7.69 4.50
CA ALA A 311 28.50 8.22 5.70
C ALA A 311 27.89 7.66 6.99
N GLU A 312 26.55 7.57 7.05
CA GLU A 312 25.83 6.98 8.19
C GLU A 312 26.12 5.48 8.31
N ILE A 313 26.13 4.77 7.18
CA ILE A 313 26.47 3.35 7.10
C ILE A 313 27.89 3.12 7.64
N LEU A 314 28.85 3.87 7.15
CA LEU A 314 30.25 3.75 7.58
C LEU A 314 30.42 4.09 9.06
N ALA A 315 29.73 5.13 9.55
CA ALA A 315 29.77 5.51 10.96
C ALA A 315 29.12 4.48 11.89
N ALA A 316 28.11 3.77 11.44
CA ALA A 316 27.37 2.78 12.23
C ALA A 316 28.01 1.39 12.22
N CYS A 317 28.54 0.97 11.05
CA CYS A 317 28.97 -0.41 10.79
C CYS A 317 30.47 -0.53 10.43
N ASN A 318 31.17 0.57 10.23
CA ASN A 318 32.61 0.59 9.82
C ASN A 318 32.90 -0.14 8.49
N ALA A 319 31.87 -0.33 7.63
CA ALA A 319 31.97 -0.99 6.34
C ALA A 319 30.97 -0.40 5.33
N PRO A 320 31.23 -0.49 4.03
CA PRO A 320 30.28 -0.11 3.00
C PRO A 320 29.10 -1.09 2.93
N ALA A 321 28.03 -0.66 2.25
CA ALA A 321 26.91 -1.53 1.92
C ALA A 321 27.38 -2.81 1.20
N GLY A 322 26.72 -3.94 1.50
CA GLY A 322 27.10 -5.27 1.00
C GLY A 322 27.92 -6.11 1.97
N TYR A 323 28.48 -5.50 3.03
CA TYR A 323 29.22 -6.21 4.08
C TYR A 323 28.66 -5.98 5.49
N LEU A 324 27.40 -5.47 5.56
CA LEU A 324 26.75 -5.14 6.82
C LEU A 324 26.21 -6.37 7.54
N GLY A 325 26.35 -6.37 8.86
CA GLY A 325 25.79 -7.39 9.74
C GLY A 325 25.49 -6.84 11.13
N PRO A 326 24.65 -7.51 11.93
CA PRO A 326 24.25 -7.03 13.25
C PRO A 326 25.31 -7.17 14.32
N VAL A 327 26.39 -7.93 14.08
CA VAL A 327 27.44 -8.20 15.07
C VAL A 327 28.45 -7.05 15.11
N GLY A 328 28.66 -6.45 16.30
CA GLY A 328 29.68 -5.42 16.49
C GLY A 328 29.34 -4.05 15.90
N ILE A 329 28.07 -3.78 15.62
CA ILE A 329 27.61 -2.45 15.21
C ILE A 329 27.52 -1.49 16.40
N ARG A 330 27.39 -0.21 16.13
CA ARG A 330 27.18 0.83 17.13
C ARG A 330 25.94 0.53 17.99
N SER A 331 26.05 0.68 19.31
CA SER A 331 25.05 0.21 20.28
C SER A 331 23.71 0.96 20.27
N ASP A 332 23.66 2.13 19.64
CA ASP A 332 22.43 2.94 19.47
C ASP A 332 21.63 2.59 18.20
N VAL A 333 22.13 1.68 17.36
CA VAL A 333 21.39 1.16 16.20
C VAL A 333 20.35 0.15 16.68
N THR A 334 19.09 0.41 16.38
CA THR A 334 17.98 -0.51 16.68
C THR A 334 17.97 -1.65 15.67
N VAL A 335 18.16 -2.90 16.12
CA VAL A 335 18.10 -4.09 15.26
C VAL A 335 16.69 -4.66 15.25
N VAL A 336 16.11 -4.76 14.05
CA VAL A 336 14.79 -5.36 13.79
C VAL A 336 14.97 -6.56 12.89
N ALA A 337 14.53 -7.72 13.32
CA ALA A 337 14.61 -8.94 12.53
C ALA A 337 13.20 -9.37 12.05
N ASP A 338 13.13 -9.83 10.81
CA ASP A 338 11.97 -10.58 10.36
C ASP A 338 11.73 -11.81 11.24
N ARG A 339 10.48 -12.21 11.39
CA ARG A 339 10.07 -13.38 12.20
C ARG A 339 10.86 -14.65 11.86
N THR A 340 11.19 -14.86 10.58
CA THR A 340 12.01 -16.01 10.14
C THR A 340 13.45 -15.88 10.59
N VAL A 341 14.06 -14.69 10.43
CA VAL A 341 15.45 -14.41 10.83
C VAL A 341 15.63 -14.54 12.33
N ALA A 342 14.67 -14.11 13.13
CA ALA A 342 14.69 -14.24 14.59
C ALA A 342 14.82 -15.70 15.05
N ASN A 343 14.34 -16.65 14.26
CA ASN A 343 14.39 -18.08 14.55
C ASN A 343 15.51 -18.86 13.81
N MET A 344 16.37 -18.14 13.07
CA MET A 344 17.53 -18.77 12.42
C MET A 344 18.65 -19.08 13.41
N SER A 345 19.36 -20.18 13.16
CA SER A 345 20.61 -20.56 13.85
C SER A 345 21.74 -20.74 12.85
N ASP A 346 22.95 -20.48 13.29
CA ASP A 346 24.18 -20.61 12.51
C ASP A 346 24.11 -19.84 11.17
N PHE A 347 23.53 -18.65 11.18
CA PHE A 347 23.33 -17.86 9.97
C PHE A 347 24.59 -17.11 9.54
N ILE A 348 24.57 -16.64 8.29
CA ILE A 348 25.66 -15.90 7.66
C ILE A 348 25.23 -14.45 7.44
N CYS A 349 26.07 -13.48 7.84
CA CYS A 349 25.82 -12.07 7.59
C CYS A 349 27.14 -11.34 7.31
N GLY A 350 27.07 -10.06 6.93
CA GLY A 350 28.28 -9.23 6.79
C GLY A 350 29.08 -9.14 8.08
N ALA A 351 30.38 -9.00 7.95
CA ALA A 351 31.30 -8.90 9.10
C ALA A 351 31.57 -7.45 9.52
N ASN A 352 30.89 -6.47 8.95
CA ASN A 352 31.18 -5.04 9.10
C ASN A 352 32.66 -4.73 8.76
N GLU A 353 33.19 -5.45 7.78
CA GLU A 353 34.52 -5.29 7.21
C GLU A 353 34.51 -5.64 5.74
N THR A 354 35.08 -4.77 4.90
CA THR A 354 35.12 -4.97 3.44
C THR A 354 35.78 -6.29 3.09
N GLY A 355 35.10 -7.11 2.29
CA GLY A 355 35.62 -8.40 1.82
C GLY A 355 35.43 -9.56 2.79
N TYR A 356 34.65 -9.38 3.88
CA TYR A 356 34.44 -10.43 4.88
C TYR A 356 32.97 -10.62 5.25
N HIS A 357 32.63 -11.86 5.57
CA HIS A 357 31.36 -12.25 6.19
C HIS A 357 31.59 -13.07 7.45
N LEU A 358 30.58 -13.10 8.33
CA LEU A 358 30.53 -13.98 9.50
C LEU A 358 29.68 -15.19 9.18
N THR A 359 30.15 -16.38 9.52
CA THR A 359 29.43 -17.66 9.48
C THR A 359 29.15 -18.15 10.89
N GLY A 360 28.09 -18.96 11.07
CA GLY A 360 27.78 -19.56 12.37
C GLY A 360 27.30 -18.54 13.40
N VAL A 361 26.68 -17.45 12.98
CA VAL A 361 26.15 -16.41 13.88
C VAL A 361 24.86 -16.87 14.54
N ASN A 362 24.75 -16.63 15.83
CA ASN A 362 23.59 -17.04 16.61
C ASN A 362 23.13 -15.94 17.59
N TRP A 363 21.83 -15.78 17.70
CA TRP A 363 21.20 -14.95 18.71
C TRP A 363 21.56 -15.43 20.12
N VAL A 364 21.57 -14.55 21.10
CA VAL A 364 21.94 -14.78 22.54
C VAL A 364 23.42 -15.08 22.73
N ARG A 365 24.02 -15.90 21.89
CA ARG A 365 25.48 -16.23 22.03
C ARG A 365 26.37 -15.09 21.49
N ASP A 366 26.09 -14.57 20.30
CA ASP A 366 26.97 -13.63 19.59
C ASP A 366 26.42 -12.21 19.58
N LEU A 367 25.10 -12.05 19.71
CA LEU A 367 24.37 -10.79 19.70
C LEU A 367 23.06 -10.91 20.50
N PRO A 368 22.51 -9.78 21.03
CA PRO A 368 21.26 -9.81 21.79
C PRO A 368 20.08 -10.21 20.92
N GLU A 369 18.95 -10.58 21.56
CA GLU A 369 17.69 -10.79 20.87
C GLU A 369 17.24 -9.52 20.17
N PRO A 370 16.77 -9.61 18.91
CA PRO A 370 16.30 -8.47 18.13
C PRO A 370 14.86 -8.08 18.50
N LEU A 371 14.45 -6.88 18.08
CA LEU A 371 13.02 -6.59 17.94
C LEU A 371 12.47 -7.42 16.78
N VAL A 372 11.48 -8.29 17.04
CA VAL A 372 10.93 -9.22 16.04
C VAL A 372 9.64 -8.68 15.46
N LEU A 373 9.59 -8.45 14.16
CA LEU A 373 8.41 -7.96 13.44
C LEU A 373 8.27 -8.66 12.08
N ASP A 374 7.08 -8.59 11.50
CA ASP A 374 6.82 -8.96 10.11
C ASP A 374 7.25 -7.79 9.20
N ILE A 375 8.37 -7.94 8.49
CA ILE A 375 8.95 -6.87 7.67
C ILE A 375 9.29 -7.32 6.24
N ARG A 376 8.95 -8.56 5.85
CA ARG A 376 9.24 -9.08 4.52
C ARG A 376 8.00 -9.21 3.64
N ASN A 377 8.20 -9.32 2.34
CA ASN A 377 7.17 -9.78 1.43
C ASN A 377 6.86 -11.27 1.68
N ALA A 378 5.58 -11.62 1.57
CA ALA A 378 5.19 -13.02 1.52
C ALA A 378 5.71 -13.67 0.23
N VAL A 379 6.04 -14.96 0.30
CA VAL A 379 6.51 -15.76 -0.84
C VAL A 379 5.61 -16.98 -1.01
N VAL A 380 5.59 -17.53 -2.22
CA VAL A 380 4.87 -18.79 -2.52
C VAL A 380 5.34 -19.89 -1.56
N GLY A 381 4.40 -20.59 -0.95
CA GLY A 381 4.68 -21.63 0.02
C GLY A 381 4.75 -21.20 1.48
N ASP A 382 4.67 -19.89 1.77
CA ASP A 382 4.53 -19.41 3.16
C ASP A 382 3.26 -20.00 3.81
N PRO A 383 3.28 -20.27 5.12
CA PRO A 383 2.06 -20.65 5.83
C PRO A 383 1.01 -19.54 5.72
N SER A 384 -0.22 -19.93 5.40
CA SER A 384 -1.34 -18.97 5.38
C SER A 384 -1.66 -18.49 6.79
N PRO A 385 -1.87 -17.16 6.99
CA PRO A 385 -2.19 -16.60 8.30
C PRO A 385 -3.46 -17.16 8.95
N ASP A 386 -4.40 -17.68 8.16
CA ASP A 386 -5.61 -18.31 8.65
C ASP A 386 -5.43 -19.80 9.03
N GLY A 387 -4.23 -20.35 8.89
CA GLY A 387 -3.88 -21.72 9.25
C GLY A 387 -4.43 -22.81 8.32
N LYS A 388 -5.00 -22.45 7.15
CA LYS A 388 -5.69 -23.40 6.26
C LYS A 388 -4.83 -23.89 5.10
N GLY A 389 -3.52 -23.73 5.18
CA GLY A 389 -2.59 -24.22 4.17
C GLY A 389 -1.42 -23.27 3.93
N VAL A 390 -0.94 -23.24 2.70
CA VAL A 390 0.12 -22.36 2.25
C VAL A 390 -0.42 -21.35 1.23
N VAL A 391 0.26 -20.22 1.11
CA VAL A 391 -0.12 -19.19 0.15
C VAL A 391 0.51 -19.42 -1.22
N ASP A 392 -0.18 -18.95 -2.23
CA ASP A 392 0.29 -18.78 -3.61
C ASP A 392 0.18 -17.30 -4.00
N ILE A 393 0.78 -16.93 -5.12
CA ILE A 393 0.79 -15.54 -5.61
C ILE A 393 0.31 -15.51 -7.06
N CYS A 394 -0.70 -14.69 -7.32
CA CYS A 394 -1.16 -14.40 -8.67
C CYS A 394 -1.06 -12.91 -8.99
N ARG A 395 -1.32 -12.56 -10.26
CA ARG A 395 -1.39 -11.17 -10.71
C ARG A 395 -2.84 -10.71 -10.80
N GLY A 396 -3.06 -9.44 -10.45
CA GLY A 396 -4.35 -8.81 -10.50
C GLY A 396 -4.32 -7.40 -11.06
N ILE A 397 -5.50 -6.95 -11.50
CA ILE A 397 -5.79 -5.56 -11.91
C ILE A 397 -6.78 -5.02 -10.90
N GLU A 398 -6.41 -3.98 -10.16
CA GLU A 398 -7.34 -3.30 -9.24
C GLU A 398 -8.47 -2.66 -10.04
N VAL A 399 -9.71 -2.98 -9.65
CA VAL A 399 -10.92 -2.47 -10.28
C VAL A 399 -11.87 -1.78 -9.31
N GLY A 400 -11.58 -1.83 -8.01
CA GLY A 400 -12.35 -1.15 -6.99
C GLY A 400 -11.72 -1.27 -5.63
N HIS A 401 -12.06 -0.34 -4.74
CA HIS A 401 -11.50 -0.26 -3.40
C HIS A 401 -12.52 0.29 -2.41
N VAL A 402 -12.64 -0.31 -1.24
CA VAL A 402 -13.53 0.12 -0.15
C VAL A 402 -12.70 0.38 1.10
N PHE A 403 -12.88 1.56 1.74
CA PHE A 403 -12.10 2.05 2.88
C PHE A 403 -12.95 2.36 4.09
N GLN A 404 -12.38 2.16 5.28
CA GLN A 404 -12.86 2.69 6.54
C GLN A 404 -12.03 3.92 6.91
N LEU A 405 -12.49 5.13 6.57
CA LEU A 405 -11.75 6.38 6.81
C LEU A 405 -11.77 6.81 8.28
N GLY A 406 -12.80 6.40 9.03
CA GLY A 406 -13.00 6.84 10.42
C GLY A 406 -13.34 8.33 10.50
N THR A 407 -12.73 9.04 11.45
CA THR A 407 -12.97 10.47 11.70
C THR A 407 -11.90 11.38 11.10
N ARG A 408 -10.96 10.84 10.32
CA ARG A 408 -9.78 11.56 9.83
C ARG A 408 -10.11 12.89 9.13
N TYR A 409 -11.08 12.87 8.21
CA TYR A 409 -11.48 14.06 7.46
C TYR A 409 -12.48 14.92 8.25
N SER A 410 -13.43 14.28 8.91
CA SER A 410 -14.46 14.98 9.68
C SER A 410 -13.88 15.76 10.87
N GLU A 411 -12.88 15.22 11.56
CA GLU A 411 -12.19 15.96 12.64
C GLU A 411 -11.36 17.11 12.10
N ALA A 412 -10.54 16.86 11.05
CA ALA A 412 -9.70 17.90 10.45
C ALA A 412 -10.50 19.10 9.93
N MET A 413 -11.73 18.85 9.39
CA MET A 413 -12.57 19.86 8.77
C MET A 413 -13.74 20.30 9.67
N GLY A 414 -13.81 19.88 10.94
CA GLY A 414 -14.88 20.22 11.86
C GLY A 414 -16.27 19.75 11.41
N CYS A 415 -16.34 18.62 10.67
CA CYS A 415 -17.59 18.05 10.18
C CYS A 415 -18.29 17.24 11.28
N THR A 416 -19.26 17.88 11.96
CA THR A 416 -19.97 17.33 13.13
C THR A 416 -21.48 17.32 12.93
N TYR A 417 -22.14 16.44 13.67
CA TYR A 417 -23.61 16.40 13.81
C TYR A 417 -23.99 16.49 15.30
N LEU A 418 -25.23 16.88 15.61
CA LEU A 418 -25.76 16.83 16.98
C LEU A 418 -26.36 15.45 17.25
N ASP A 419 -25.89 14.81 18.32
CA ASP A 419 -26.42 13.55 18.81
C ASP A 419 -27.80 13.69 19.51
N GLN A 420 -28.32 12.61 20.07
CA GLN A 420 -29.62 12.61 20.76
C GLN A 420 -29.65 13.52 22.01
N GLN A 421 -28.49 13.79 22.58
CA GLN A 421 -28.31 14.66 23.75
C GLN A 421 -27.99 16.11 23.37
N GLY A 422 -27.94 16.41 22.06
CA GLY A 422 -27.59 17.76 21.55
C GLY A 422 -26.10 18.07 21.60
N LYS A 423 -25.24 17.04 21.80
CA LYS A 423 -23.78 17.18 21.80
C LYS A 423 -23.23 17.01 20.39
N ALA A 424 -22.28 17.87 20.00
CA ALA A 424 -21.58 17.74 18.74
C ALA A 424 -20.65 16.51 18.74
N GLN A 425 -20.79 15.68 17.71
CA GLN A 425 -19.96 14.48 17.48
C GLN A 425 -19.38 14.53 16.07
N PRO A 426 -18.13 14.12 15.85
CA PRO A 426 -17.57 13.99 14.50
C PRO A 426 -18.30 12.88 13.74
N MET A 427 -18.54 13.08 12.44
CA MET A 427 -19.10 12.03 11.59
C MET A 427 -18.03 10.98 11.29
N VAL A 428 -18.41 9.72 11.29
CA VAL A 428 -17.52 8.60 10.93
C VAL A 428 -17.72 8.28 9.44
N MET A 429 -16.63 8.25 8.67
CA MET A 429 -16.69 8.23 7.22
C MET A 429 -16.16 6.91 6.64
N GLY A 430 -16.78 6.49 5.54
CA GLY A 430 -16.28 5.45 4.64
C GLY A 430 -16.11 5.98 3.22
N LEU A 431 -15.27 5.32 2.43
CA LEU A 431 -15.00 5.64 1.02
C LEU A 431 -15.07 4.37 0.19
N SER A 432 -15.58 4.49 -1.03
CA SER A 432 -15.50 3.38 -1.99
C SER A 432 -15.33 3.87 -3.42
N LEU A 433 -14.38 3.28 -4.14
CA LEU A 433 -13.89 3.69 -5.47
C LEU A 433 -14.06 2.57 -6.50
N ILE A 434 -14.49 2.89 -7.72
CA ILE A 434 -14.45 2.04 -8.93
C ILE A 434 -13.93 2.86 -10.08
#